data_dd002bebdf8188852b33b6820427cf6d
#
_entry.id   dd002bebdf8188852b33b6820427cf6d
#
_cell.length_a   1.000
_cell.length_b   1.000
_cell.length_c   1.000
_cell.angle_alpha   90.00
_cell.angle_beta   90.00
_cell.angle_gamma   90.00
#
_symmetry.space_group_name_H-M   'P 1'
#
loop_
_entity.id
_entity.type
_entity.pdbx_description
1 polymer ?
#
loop_
_entity_poly.entity_id
_entity_poly.type
_entity_poly.pdbx_seq_one_letter_code
_entity_poly.pdbx_strand_id
1 'polypeptide(L)'
;FIGRQAEDIFGSRNFFLLYMMSGLMGNIFVFFFSPDTLSAGASTALFGLFASIVTLHYVVRDSYIQQLGQSYMTLIVVNIIFSFMPGISLAGHLGGLIGGILCAVILPVKGSSNAFKPAQRWLVLFGYLALAALLIFLGFHHSLI
;
A
#
# COMPACT_ATOMS: atom_id res chain seq x y z
N PHE A 1 -1.30 6.73 -15.33
CA PHE A 1 -2.74 6.92 -15.17
C PHE A 1 -3.12 6.93 -13.69
N ILE A 2 -2.95 5.85 -12.95
CA ILE A 2 -3.27 5.78 -11.50
C ILE A 2 -2.53 6.82 -10.66
N GLY A 3 -1.27 7.10 -10.96
CA GLY A 3 -0.47 8.08 -10.23
C GLY A 3 -1.11 9.45 -10.21
N ARG A 4 -1.62 9.91 -11.36
CA ARG A 4 -2.32 11.19 -11.46
C ARG A 4 -3.60 11.23 -10.62
N GLN A 5 -4.39 10.17 -10.65
CA GLN A 5 -5.63 10.08 -9.86
C GLN A 5 -5.33 10.04 -8.35
N ALA A 6 -4.31 9.30 -7.94
CA ALA A 6 -3.89 9.30 -6.54
C ALA A 6 -3.33 10.67 -6.12
N GLU A 7 -2.58 11.34 -6.98
CA GLU A 7 -2.09 12.70 -6.74
C GLU A 7 -3.24 13.72 -6.63
N ASP A 8 -4.26 13.61 -7.48
CA ASP A 8 -5.45 14.46 -7.40
C ASP A 8 -6.18 14.30 -6.06
N ILE A 9 -6.24 13.07 -5.52
CA ILE A 9 -6.90 12.73 -4.25
C ILE A 9 -6.04 13.14 -3.04
N PHE A 10 -4.77 12.79 -3.02
CA PHE A 10 -3.89 12.97 -1.85
C PHE A 10 -3.06 14.26 -1.89
N GLY A 11 -2.90 14.87 -3.08
CA GLY A 11 -1.92 15.92 -3.35
C GLY A 11 -0.51 15.37 -3.55
N SER A 12 0.35 16.12 -4.25
CA SER A 12 1.68 15.65 -4.72
C SER A 12 2.56 15.12 -3.59
N ARG A 13 2.62 15.82 -2.45
CA ARG A 13 3.44 15.41 -1.30
C ARG A 13 2.97 14.07 -0.71
N ASN A 14 1.67 13.95 -0.44
CA ASN A 14 1.12 12.74 0.16
C ASN A 14 1.10 11.57 -0.83
N PHE A 15 0.89 11.84 -2.12
CA PHE A 15 1.05 10.85 -3.17
C PHE A 15 2.47 10.28 -3.19
N PHE A 16 3.49 11.13 -3.12
CA PHE A 16 4.88 10.67 -3.07
C PHE A 16 5.16 9.81 -1.83
N LEU A 17 4.70 10.25 -0.65
CA LEU A 17 4.83 9.46 0.59
C LEU A 17 4.10 8.13 0.50
N LEU A 18 2.88 8.12 -0.01
CA LEU A 18 2.08 6.92 -0.22
C LEU A 18 2.81 5.92 -1.13
N TYR A 19 3.33 6.39 -2.27
CA TYR A 19 4.07 5.58 -3.21
C TYR A 19 5.31 4.95 -2.58
N MET A 20 6.12 5.77 -1.89
CA MET A 20 7.36 5.32 -1.25
C MET A 20 7.10 4.36 -0.09
N MET A 21 6.17 4.68 0.80
CA MET A 21 5.84 3.84 1.96
C MET A 21 5.23 2.50 1.52
N SER A 22 4.35 2.51 0.53
CA SER A 22 3.77 1.27 -0.01
C SER A 22 4.83 0.39 -0.67
N GLY A 23 5.71 0.98 -1.47
CA GLY A 23 6.82 0.26 -2.08
C GLY A 23 7.80 -0.30 -1.05
N LEU A 24 8.11 0.47 -0.01
CA LEU A 24 8.96 0.02 1.10
C LEU A 24 8.35 -1.17 1.83
N MET A 25 7.06 -1.11 2.18
CA MET A 25 6.37 -2.24 2.83
C MET A 25 6.37 -3.48 1.94
N GLY A 26 6.17 -3.32 0.63
CA GLY A 26 6.27 -4.41 -0.33
C GLY A 26 7.65 -5.07 -0.35
N ASN A 27 8.71 -4.27 -0.35
CA ASN A 27 10.08 -4.78 -0.28
C ASN A 27 10.40 -5.47 1.06
N ILE A 28 9.87 -4.96 2.17
CA ILE A 28 9.98 -5.62 3.48
C ILE A 28 9.29 -7.00 3.47
N PHE A 29 8.12 -7.10 2.84
CA PHE A 29 7.44 -8.38 2.66
C PHE A 29 8.24 -9.35 1.79
N VAL A 30 8.84 -8.89 0.69
CA VAL A 30 9.72 -9.73 -0.14
C VAL A 30 10.92 -10.21 0.68
N PHE A 31 11.57 -9.33 1.40
CA PHE A 31 12.71 -9.66 2.25
C PHE A 31 12.38 -10.74 3.29
N PHE A 32 11.19 -10.68 3.88
CA PHE A 32 10.78 -11.65 4.91
C PHE A 32 10.26 -12.97 4.33
N PHE A 33 9.38 -12.91 3.31
CA PHE A 33 8.68 -14.10 2.78
C PHE A 33 9.39 -14.77 1.60
N SER A 34 10.28 -14.07 0.92
CA SER A 34 10.93 -14.55 -0.31
C SER A 34 12.36 -14.01 -0.42
N PRO A 35 13.24 -14.26 0.59
CA PRO A 35 14.56 -13.63 0.70
C PRO A 35 15.47 -13.97 -0.51
N ASP A 36 15.28 -15.12 -1.13
CA ASP A 36 16.10 -15.60 -2.27
C ASP A 36 15.64 -15.05 -3.63
N THR A 37 14.58 -14.23 -3.65
CA THR A 37 14.04 -13.66 -4.89
C THR A 37 14.46 -12.22 -5.07
N LEU A 38 15.09 -11.93 -6.21
CA LEU A 38 15.30 -10.55 -6.65
C LEU A 38 13.97 -10.01 -7.21
N SER A 39 13.34 -9.12 -6.48
CA SER A 39 12.12 -8.46 -6.91
C SER A 39 12.43 -7.01 -7.32
N ALA A 40 12.17 -6.67 -8.57
CA ALA A 40 12.37 -5.34 -9.10
C ALA A 40 11.11 -4.88 -9.84
N GLY A 41 10.66 -3.68 -9.56
CA GLY A 41 9.54 -3.06 -10.25
C GLY A 41 8.70 -2.13 -9.38
N ALA A 42 8.02 -1.20 -10.02
CA ALA A 42 7.12 -0.25 -9.38
C ALA A 42 5.77 -0.88 -8.97
N SER A 43 5.53 -2.15 -9.30
CA SER A 43 4.24 -2.81 -9.12
C SER A 43 3.80 -2.85 -7.65
N THR A 44 4.72 -3.06 -6.71
CA THR A 44 4.44 -3.06 -5.28
C THR A 44 3.84 -1.73 -4.82
N ALA A 45 4.43 -0.62 -5.24
CA ALA A 45 3.92 0.71 -4.94
C ALA A 45 2.58 0.99 -5.65
N LEU A 46 2.40 0.50 -6.88
CA LEU A 46 1.13 0.61 -7.60
C LEU A 46 -0.01 -0.12 -6.89
N PHE A 47 0.26 -1.32 -6.35
CA PHE A 47 -0.71 -2.02 -5.50
C PHE A 47 -1.09 -1.20 -4.27
N GLY A 48 -0.14 -0.47 -3.70
CA GLY A 48 -0.42 0.47 -2.61
C GLY A 48 -1.33 1.62 -3.02
N LEU A 49 -1.13 2.19 -4.21
CA LEU A 49 -2.03 3.21 -4.75
C LEU A 49 -3.45 2.67 -4.96
N PHE A 50 -3.60 1.48 -5.55
CA PHE A 50 -4.89 0.82 -5.70
C PHE A 50 -5.57 0.62 -4.34
N ALA A 51 -4.85 0.03 -3.39
CA ALA A 51 -5.37 -0.27 -2.05
C ALA A 51 -5.78 1.00 -1.29
N SER A 52 -5.03 2.09 -1.41
CA SER A 52 -5.36 3.35 -0.76
C SER A 52 -6.68 3.93 -1.26
N ILE A 53 -6.92 3.93 -2.57
CA ILE A 53 -8.17 4.43 -3.16
C ILE A 53 -9.34 3.50 -2.80
N VAL A 54 -9.13 2.18 -2.81
CA VAL A 54 -10.13 1.21 -2.35
C VAL A 54 -10.46 1.40 -0.87
N THR A 55 -9.48 1.69 -0.02
CA THR A 55 -9.72 1.99 1.40
C THR A 55 -10.59 3.24 1.55
N LEU A 56 -10.30 4.30 0.80
CA LEU A 56 -11.11 5.53 0.81
C LEU A 56 -12.53 5.31 0.27
N HIS A 57 -12.72 4.39 -0.67
CA HIS A 57 -14.05 4.03 -1.17
C HIS A 57 -15.02 3.64 -0.05
N TYR A 58 -14.55 2.96 0.99
CA TYR A 58 -15.40 2.54 2.11
C TYR A 58 -15.63 3.63 3.16
N VAL A 59 -14.83 4.70 3.15
CA VAL A 59 -14.84 5.72 4.20
C VAL A 59 -15.35 7.07 3.70
N VAL A 60 -15.00 7.43 2.46
CA VAL A 60 -15.32 8.73 1.87
C VAL A 60 -16.49 8.60 0.89
N ARG A 61 -17.55 9.38 1.13
CA ARG A 61 -18.74 9.39 0.27
C ARG A 61 -18.63 10.44 -0.84
N ASP A 62 -17.59 10.32 -1.64
CA ASP A 62 -17.38 11.13 -2.84
C ASP A 62 -17.59 10.25 -4.08
N SER A 63 -18.38 10.72 -5.05
CA SER A 63 -18.76 9.94 -6.22
C SER A 63 -17.57 9.53 -7.08
N TYR A 64 -16.56 10.39 -7.18
CA TYR A 64 -15.34 10.09 -7.92
C TYR A 64 -14.52 8.98 -7.25
N ILE A 65 -14.32 9.08 -5.93
CA ILE A 65 -13.63 8.05 -5.13
C ILE A 65 -14.41 6.74 -5.16
N GLN A 66 -15.76 6.78 -5.12
CA GLN A 66 -16.61 5.59 -5.19
C GLN A 66 -16.43 4.85 -6.52
N GLN A 67 -16.43 5.55 -7.63
CA GLN A 67 -16.26 4.96 -8.96
C GLN A 67 -14.84 4.40 -9.14
N LEU A 68 -13.83 5.14 -8.73
CA LEU A 68 -12.44 4.68 -8.80
C LEU A 68 -12.19 3.46 -7.94
N GLY A 69 -12.70 3.44 -6.69
CA GLY A 69 -12.53 2.33 -5.78
C GLY A 69 -13.08 1.01 -6.33
N GLN A 70 -14.24 1.05 -6.98
CA GLN A 70 -14.82 -0.12 -7.65
C GLN A 70 -13.91 -0.65 -8.78
N SER A 71 -13.40 0.26 -9.61
CA SER A 71 -12.50 -0.10 -10.71
C SER A 71 -11.18 -0.70 -10.19
N TYR A 72 -10.60 -0.09 -9.15
CA TYR A 72 -9.34 -0.57 -8.58
C TYR A 72 -9.49 -1.85 -7.76
N MET A 73 -10.64 -2.10 -7.15
CA MET A 73 -10.93 -3.39 -6.52
C MET A 73 -10.83 -4.52 -7.55
N THR A 74 -11.44 -4.35 -8.71
CA THR A 74 -11.37 -5.33 -9.81
C THR A 74 -9.91 -5.53 -10.27
N LEU A 75 -9.15 -4.44 -10.43
CA LEU A 75 -7.75 -4.52 -10.83
C LEU A 75 -6.88 -5.24 -9.79
N ILE A 76 -7.11 -5.01 -8.49
CA ILE A 76 -6.42 -5.73 -7.42
C ILE A 76 -6.68 -7.23 -7.54
N VAL A 77 -7.94 -7.64 -7.65
CA VAL A 77 -8.31 -9.06 -7.74
C VAL A 77 -7.65 -9.72 -8.94
N VAL A 78 -7.76 -9.12 -10.12
CA VAL A 78 -7.16 -9.66 -11.36
C VAL A 78 -5.64 -9.76 -11.24
N ASN A 79 -4.98 -8.70 -10.74
CA ASN A 79 -3.52 -8.70 -10.62
C ASN A 79 -3.00 -9.62 -9.49
N ILE A 80 -3.77 -9.85 -8.42
CA ILE A 80 -3.44 -10.88 -7.42
C ILE A 80 -3.47 -12.26 -8.05
N ILE A 81 -4.47 -12.56 -8.90
CA ILE A 81 -4.52 -13.84 -9.63
C ILE A 81 -3.27 -14.01 -10.50
N PHE A 82 -2.87 -12.96 -11.24
CA PHE A 82 -1.64 -13.00 -12.03
C PHE A 82 -0.36 -13.08 -11.18
N SER A 83 -0.41 -12.68 -9.92
CA SER A 83 0.74 -12.76 -9.01
C SER A 83 1.17 -14.19 -8.67
N PHE A 84 0.34 -15.19 -9.00
CA PHE A 84 0.73 -16.61 -8.90
C PHE A 84 1.56 -17.10 -10.11
N MET A 85 1.73 -16.27 -11.14
CA MET A 85 2.57 -16.63 -12.28
C MET A 85 4.06 -16.50 -11.94
N PRO A 86 4.93 -17.37 -12.52
CA PRO A 86 6.37 -17.28 -12.32
C PRO A 86 6.93 -15.90 -12.68
N GLY A 87 7.85 -15.39 -11.88
CA GLY A 87 8.48 -14.08 -12.09
C GLY A 87 7.71 -12.88 -11.50
N ILE A 88 6.55 -13.10 -10.88
CA ILE A 88 5.78 -12.06 -10.21
C ILE A 88 5.82 -12.26 -8.69
N SER A 89 6.14 -11.22 -7.94
CA SER A 89 6.26 -11.29 -6.48
C SER A 89 4.91 -11.09 -5.80
N LEU A 90 4.24 -12.18 -5.42
CA LEU A 90 3.03 -12.14 -4.61
C LEU A 90 3.28 -11.45 -3.25
N ALA A 91 4.41 -11.75 -2.60
CA ALA A 91 4.79 -11.13 -1.34
C ALA A 91 4.90 -9.60 -1.47
N GLY A 92 5.55 -9.11 -2.54
CA GLY A 92 5.66 -7.68 -2.83
C GLY A 92 4.29 -7.02 -3.04
N HIS A 93 3.40 -7.65 -3.80
CA HIS A 93 2.06 -7.13 -4.04
C HIS A 93 1.22 -7.07 -2.76
N LEU A 94 1.24 -8.13 -1.94
CA LEU A 94 0.54 -8.15 -0.64
C LEU A 94 1.11 -7.10 0.32
N GLY A 95 2.43 -6.96 0.40
CA GLY A 95 3.07 -5.92 1.20
C GLY A 95 2.71 -4.52 0.71
N GLY A 96 2.68 -4.30 -0.60
CA GLY A 96 2.23 -3.05 -1.21
C GLY A 96 0.77 -2.72 -0.87
N LEU A 97 -0.14 -3.70 -0.95
CA LEU A 97 -1.54 -3.55 -0.54
C LEU A 97 -1.66 -3.13 0.92
N ILE A 98 -0.99 -3.84 1.83
CA ILE A 98 -1.00 -3.54 3.26
C ILE A 98 -0.44 -2.14 3.51
N GLY A 99 0.70 -1.81 2.90
CA GLY A 99 1.28 -0.48 2.96
C GLY A 99 0.31 0.61 2.51
N GLY A 100 -0.39 0.40 1.40
CA GLY A 100 -1.38 1.32 0.85
C GLY A 100 -2.60 1.52 1.74
N ILE A 101 -3.15 0.45 2.32
CA ILE A 101 -4.25 0.51 3.29
C ILE A 101 -3.85 1.36 4.49
N LEU A 102 -2.69 1.07 5.09
CA LEU A 102 -2.19 1.81 6.25
C LEU A 102 -1.93 3.29 5.91
N CYS A 103 -1.31 3.57 4.76
CA CYS A 103 -1.05 4.93 4.30
C CYS A 103 -2.32 5.72 4.00
N ALA A 104 -3.39 5.08 3.51
CA ALA A 104 -4.68 5.73 3.30
C ALA A 104 -5.28 6.30 4.60
N VAL A 105 -5.00 5.64 5.74
CA VAL A 105 -5.39 6.12 7.07
C VAL A 105 -4.43 7.20 7.58
N ILE A 106 -3.12 7.01 7.39
CA ILE A 106 -2.06 7.90 7.91
C ILE A 106 -2.10 9.27 7.21
N LEU A 107 -2.24 9.27 5.87
CA LEU A 107 -2.08 10.47 5.06
C LEU A 107 -3.42 11.19 4.88
N PRO A 108 -3.44 12.54 5.03
CA PRO A 108 -4.66 13.31 4.79
C PRO A 108 -5.04 13.31 3.30
N VAL A 109 -6.33 13.27 3.05
CA VAL A 109 -6.93 13.39 1.73
C VAL A 109 -7.22 14.85 1.43
N LYS A 110 -6.93 15.30 0.23
CA LYS A 110 -7.18 16.68 -0.22
C LYS A 110 -8.69 16.96 -0.19
N GLY A 111 -9.09 18.03 0.49
CA GLY A 111 -10.51 18.43 0.59
C GLY A 111 -11.39 17.58 1.52
N SER A 112 -10.87 16.48 2.09
CA SER A 112 -11.60 15.59 3.01
C SER A 112 -10.75 15.22 4.22
N SER A 113 -10.25 16.24 4.93
CA SER A 113 -9.33 16.07 6.06
C SER A 113 -9.89 15.26 7.24
N ASN A 114 -11.20 15.04 7.27
CA ASN A 114 -11.90 14.39 8.39
C ASN A 114 -12.23 12.91 8.18
N ALA A 115 -11.73 12.27 7.10
CA ALA A 115 -11.95 10.84 6.85
C ALA A 115 -11.49 9.98 8.04
N PHE A 116 -10.36 10.36 8.65
CA PHE A 116 -9.82 9.70 9.85
C PHE A 116 -9.38 10.72 10.89
N LYS A 117 -9.64 10.41 12.18
CA LYS A 117 -9.23 11.26 13.30
C LYS A 117 -7.71 11.28 13.45
N PRO A 118 -7.09 12.37 13.95
CA PRO A 118 -5.65 12.45 14.18
C PRO A 118 -5.10 11.29 15.04
N ALA A 119 -5.82 10.89 16.08
CA ALA A 119 -5.44 9.77 16.93
C ALA A 119 -5.36 8.43 16.16
N GLN A 120 -6.30 8.19 15.24
CA GLN A 120 -6.27 7.00 14.37
C GLN A 120 -5.06 7.01 13.43
N ARG A 121 -4.71 8.18 12.87
CA ARG A 121 -3.54 8.33 12.00
C ARG A 121 -2.23 8.00 12.73
N TRP A 122 -2.07 8.52 13.94
CA TRP A 122 -0.90 8.23 14.77
C TRP A 122 -0.83 6.76 15.17
N LEU A 123 -1.96 6.17 15.60
CA LEU A 123 -2.03 4.76 15.97
C LEU A 123 -1.62 3.86 14.79
N VAL A 124 -2.14 4.14 13.59
CA VAL A 124 -1.82 3.36 12.39
C VAL A 124 -0.38 3.60 11.93
N LEU A 125 0.15 4.81 12.09
CA LEU A 125 1.57 5.08 11.81
C LEU A 125 2.49 4.25 12.72
N PHE A 126 2.22 4.21 14.03
CA PHE A 126 2.97 3.35 14.95
C PHE A 126 2.81 1.87 14.59
N GLY A 127 1.61 1.44 14.20
CA GLY A 127 1.37 0.08 13.70
C GLY A 127 2.18 -0.24 12.44
N TYR A 128 2.26 0.69 11.49
CA TYR A 128 3.09 0.56 10.28
C TYR A 128 4.58 0.39 10.64
N LEU A 129 5.09 1.24 11.52
CA LEU A 129 6.50 1.20 11.94
C LEU A 129 6.81 -0.08 12.73
N ALA A 130 5.90 -0.50 13.62
CA ALA A 130 6.03 -1.74 14.38
C ALA A 130 6.03 -2.98 13.49
N LEU A 131 5.12 -3.04 12.51
CA LEU A 131 5.07 -4.13 11.53
C LEU A 131 6.35 -4.19 10.69
N ALA A 132 6.80 -3.05 10.18
CA ALA A 132 8.03 -2.96 9.40
C ALA A 132 9.25 -3.43 10.21
N ALA A 133 9.41 -2.91 11.44
CA ALA A 133 10.50 -3.29 12.33
C ALA A 133 10.46 -4.79 12.69
N LEU A 134 9.29 -5.33 12.98
CA LEU A 134 9.10 -6.75 13.30
C LEU A 134 9.52 -7.65 12.12
N LEU A 135 9.03 -7.36 10.92
CA LEU A 135 9.34 -8.16 9.73
C LEU A 135 10.82 -8.08 9.36
N ILE A 136 11.43 -6.91 9.49
CA ILE A 136 12.87 -6.74 9.27
C ILE A 136 13.66 -7.56 10.31
N PHE A 137 13.32 -7.44 11.59
CA PHE A 137 13.98 -8.17 12.68
C PHE A 137 13.88 -9.68 12.48
N LEU A 138 12.68 -10.20 12.21
CA LEU A 138 12.45 -11.62 11.96
C LEU A 138 13.14 -12.10 10.68
N GLY A 139 13.15 -11.29 9.61
CA GLY A 139 13.85 -11.62 8.37
C GLY A 139 15.36 -11.79 8.58
N PHE A 140 15.99 -10.89 9.33
CA PHE A 140 17.40 -11.06 9.69
C PHE A 140 17.64 -12.29 10.57
N HIS A 141 16.78 -12.56 11.52
CA HIS A 141 16.92 -13.74 12.38
C HIS A 141 16.79 -15.03 11.59
N HIS A 142 15.89 -15.08 10.62
CA HIS A 142 15.69 -16.24 9.75
C HIS A 142 16.87 -16.48 8.77
N SER A 143 17.56 -15.43 8.35
CA SER A 143 18.70 -15.52 7.45
C SER A 143 20.01 -15.93 8.13
N LEU A 144 20.03 -15.98 9.48
CA LEU A 144 21.20 -16.35 10.28
C LEU A 144 21.18 -17.82 10.77
N ILE A 145 20.10 -18.55 10.52
CA ILE A 145 19.91 -19.97 10.86
C ILE A 145 19.97 -20.81 9.58
#